data_65a4ca6602e574184e36b6e06614779b
#
_entry.id   65a4ca6602e574184e36b6e06614779b
#
_cell.length_a   1.000
_cell.length_b   1.000
_cell.length_c   1.000
_cell.angle_alpha   90.00
_cell.angle_beta   90.00
_cell.angle_gamma   90.00
#
_symmetry.space_group_name_H-M   'P 1'
#
loop_
_entity.id
_entity.type
_entity.pdbx_description
1 polymer ?
#
loop_
_entity_poly.entity_id
_entity_poly.type
_entity_poly.pdbx_seq_one_letter_code
_entity_poly.pdbx_strand_id
1 'polypeptide(L)' 'MSVSKYENYSVLMSVYYKENSEYLKQAIESIQAQTFPTDDFVLVCDGPLNQELDSVIKKKQQEMKNILNVVRLNKNAG' A
#
# COMPACT_ATOMS: atom_id res chain seq x y z
N MET A 1 4.03 4.47 8.80
CA MET A 1 3.59 3.40 7.85
C MET A 1 4.06 2.07 8.39
N SER A 2 3.18 1.10 8.42
CA SER A 2 3.54 -0.22 8.95
C SER A 2 3.21 -1.30 7.94
N VAL A 3 4.02 -2.34 7.94
CA VAL A 3 3.87 -3.48 7.04
C VAL A 3 3.88 -4.75 7.87
N SER A 4 2.89 -5.59 7.64
CA SER A 4 2.81 -6.90 8.28
C SER A 4 2.75 -7.98 7.22
N LYS A 5 3.46 -9.07 7.46
CA LYS A 5 3.41 -10.24 6.59
C LYS A 5 2.73 -11.38 7.34
N TYR A 6 1.81 -12.00 6.67
CA TYR A 6 1.09 -13.15 7.20
C TYR A 6 1.55 -14.41 6.50
N GLU A 7 1.26 -15.53 7.10
CA GLU A 7 1.46 -16.80 6.42
C GLU A 7 0.71 -16.78 5.10
N ASN A 8 1.17 -17.56 4.14
CA ASN A 8 0.62 -17.59 2.79
C ASN A 8 0.90 -16.34 1.98
N TYR A 9 1.90 -15.57 2.43
CA TYR A 9 2.43 -14.45 1.64
C TYR A 9 1.47 -13.27 1.48
N SER A 10 0.52 -13.13 2.38
CA SER A 10 -0.30 -11.93 2.43
C SER A 10 0.49 -10.80 3.06
N VAL A 11 0.34 -9.60 2.52
CA VAL A 11 1.01 -8.40 3.02
C VAL A 11 -0.04 -7.36 3.35
N LEU A 12 0.04 -6.80 4.53
CA LEU A 12 -0.83 -5.70 4.95
C LEU A 12 0.02 -4.47 5.22
N MET A 13 -0.31 -3.37 4.55
CA MET A 13 0.37 -2.09 4.73
C MET A 13 -0.67 -1.01 4.98
N SER A 14 -0.39 -0.09 5.88
CA SER A 14 -1.28 1.05 6.09
C SER A 14 -0.53 2.36 5.85
N VAL A 15 -1.25 3.36 5.38
CA VAL A 15 -0.69 4.67 5.05
C VAL A 15 -1.68 5.75 5.47
N TYR A 16 -1.15 6.89 5.90
CA TYR A 16 -1.97 8.05 6.24
C TYR A 16 -1.39 9.31 5.59
N TYR A 17 -2.13 10.40 5.66
CA TYR A 17 -1.86 11.59 4.83
C TYR A 17 -0.50 12.26 5.07
N LYS A 18 0.10 12.05 6.22
CA LYS A 18 1.41 12.64 6.55
C LYS A 18 2.60 11.82 6.07
N GLU A 19 2.34 10.66 5.50
CA GLU A 19 3.43 9.82 5.00
C GLU A 19 4.12 10.47 3.80
N ASN A 20 5.37 10.12 3.63
CA ASN A 20 6.17 10.60 2.51
C ASN A 20 5.89 9.72 1.29
N SER A 21 5.50 10.34 0.17
CA SER A 21 5.15 9.61 -1.04
C SER A 21 6.32 8.80 -1.60
N GLU A 22 7.54 9.30 -1.47
CA GLU A 22 8.72 8.56 -1.92
C GLU A 22 8.94 7.31 -1.09
N TYR A 23 8.74 7.40 0.22
CA TYR A 23 8.86 6.23 1.09
C TYR A 23 7.78 5.21 0.79
N LEU A 24 6.56 5.68 0.52
CA LEU A 24 5.47 4.78 0.13
C LEU A 24 5.82 4.04 -1.15
N LYS A 25 6.30 4.78 -2.14
CA LYS A 25 6.73 4.20 -3.41
C LYS A 25 7.80 3.14 -3.21
N GLN A 26 8.84 3.48 -2.43
CA GLN A 26 9.94 2.57 -2.15
C GLN A 26 9.47 1.33 -1.42
N ALA A 27 8.56 1.49 -0.46
CA ALA A 27 8.04 0.36 0.30
C ALA A 27 7.27 -0.60 -0.61
N ILE A 28 6.43 -0.07 -1.49
CA ILE A 28 5.68 -0.91 -2.41
C ILE A 28 6.62 -1.59 -3.39
N GLU A 29 7.59 -0.86 -3.92
CA GLU A 29 8.57 -1.42 -4.85
C GLU A 29 9.40 -2.51 -4.21
N SER A 30 9.72 -2.35 -2.93
CA SER A 30 10.44 -3.38 -2.17
C SER A 30 9.64 -4.69 -2.13
N ILE A 31 8.33 -4.57 -1.95
CA ILE A 31 7.46 -5.75 -1.93
C ILE A 31 7.35 -6.35 -3.33
N GLN A 32 7.26 -5.52 -4.36
CA GLN A 32 7.22 -6.00 -5.75
C GLN A 32 8.48 -6.79 -6.11
N ALA A 33 9.61 -6.40 -5.56
CA ALA A 33 10.90 -6.99 -5.88
C ALA A 33 11.21 -8.26 -5.09
N GLN A 34 10.34 -8.65 -4.18
CA GLN A 34 10.58 -9.85 -3.38
C GLN A 34 10.55 -11.10 -4.25
N THR A 35 11.37 -12.05 -3.84
CA THR A 35 11.51 -13.32 -4.56
C THR A 35 10.19 -14.08 -4.64
N PHE A 36 9.40 -13.98 -3.59
CA PHE A 36 8.10 -14.63 -3.56
C PHE A 36 7.04 -13.56 -3.76
N PRO A 37 6.43 -13.50 -4.94
CA PRO A 37 5.35 -12.55 -5.14
C PRO A 37 4.19 -12.88 -4.22
N THR A 38 3.65 -11.86 -3.59
CA THR A 38 2.45 -12.04 -2.79
C THR A 38 1.24 -12.04 -3.74
N ASP A 39 0.29 -12.91 -3.45
CA ASP A 39 -0.97 -12.92 -4.19
C ASP A 39 -1.98 -11.96 -3.58
N ASP A 40 -1.67 -11.44 -2.39
CA ASP A 40 -2.62 -10.64 -1.63
C ASP A 40 -1.87 -9.54 -0.90
N PHE A 41 -1.90 -8.37 -1.48
CA PHE A 41 -1.29 -7.19 -0.89
C PHE A 41 -2.42 -6.20 -0.62
N VAL A 42 -2.69 -5.95 0.65
CA VAL A 42 -3.75 -5.03 1.06
C VAL A 42 -3.12 -3.73 1.55
N LEU A 43 -3.48 -2.63 0.91
CA LEU A 43 -3.04 -1.29 1.30
C LEU A 43 -4.22 -0.55 1.89
N VAL A 44 -4.14 -0.24 3.18
CA VAL A 44 -5.20 0.48 3.88
C VAL A 44 -4.83 1.96 3.93
N CYS A 45 -5.69 2.80 3.36
CA CYS A 45 -5.53 4.24 3.41
C CYS A 45 -6.32 4.76 4.60
N ASP A 46 -5.61 5.17 5.65
CA ASP A 46 -6.21 5.61 6.91
C ASP A 46 -6.64 7.06 6.80
N GLY A 47 -7.84 7.26 6.27
CA GLY A 47 -8.40 8.57 6.02
C GLY A 47 -8.00 9.13 4.65
N PRO A 48 -8.42 10.35 4.34
CA PRO A 48 -8.07 10.98 3.07
C PRO A 48 -6.56 11.19 2.97
N LEU A 49 -6.02 10.97 1.79
CA LEU A 49 -4.60 11.13 1.54
C LEU A 49 -4.37 12.39 0.71
N ASN A 50 -3.12 12.87 0.70
CA ASN A 50 -2.75 13.98 -0.18
C ASN A 50 -2.62 13.47 -1.62
N GLN A 51 -2.55 14.42 -2.54
CA GLN A 51 -2.52 14.12 -3.96
C GLN A 51 -1.30 13.29 -4.37
N GLU A 52 -0.16 13.54 -3.76
CA GLU A 52 1.06 12.83 -4.08
C GLU A 52 0.97 11.36 -3.70
N LEU A 53 0.42 11.08 -2.52
CA LEU A 53 0.22 9.71 -2.07
C LEU A 53 -0.80 8.99 -2.96
N ASP A 54 -1.89 9.67 -3.29
CA ASP A 54 -2.90 9.10 -4.18
C ASP A 54 -2.31 8.75 -5.55
N SER A 55 -1.45 9.61 -6.07
CA SER A 55 -0.82 9.37 -7.37
C SER A 55 0.03 8.11 -7.35
N VAL A 56 0.81 7.93 -6.28
CA VAL A 56 1.63 6.72 -6.13
C VAL A 56 0.75 5.48 -6.06
N ILE A 57 -0.31 5.55 -5.29
CA ILE A 57 -1.22 4.42 -5.11
C ILE A 57 -1.88 4.04 -6.43
N LYS A 58 -2.38 5.02 -7.17
CA LYS A 58 -3.03 4.76 -8.45
C LYS A 58 -2.08 4.12 -9.45
N LYS A 59 -0.84 4.62 -9.51
CA LYS A 59 0.15 4.06 -10.40
C LYS A 59 0.48 2.62 -10.04
N LYS A 60 0.70 2.36 -8.76
CA LYS A 60 1.02 1.01 -8.30
C LYS A 60 -0.16 0.05 -8.46
N GLN A 61 -1.37 0.56 -8.28
CA GLN A 61 -2.56 -0.24 -8.49
C GLN A 61 -2.68 -0.71 -9.95
N GLN A 62 -2.30 0.15 -10.89
CA GLN A 62 -2.28 -0.23 -12.30
C GLN A 62 -1.21 -1.28 -12.59
N GLU A 63 -0.04 -1.16 -11.94
CA GLU A 63 1.03 -2.13 -12.12
C GLU A 63 0.72 -3.48 -11.49
N MET A 64 -0.06 -3.47 -10.42
CA MET A 64 -0.32 -4.67 -9.61
C MET A 64 -1.81 -5.00 -9.58
N LYS A 65 -2.47 -4.97 -10.72
CA LYS A 65 -3.94 -5.07 -10.82
C LYS A 65 -4.55 -6.24 -10.07
N ASN A 66 -3.92 -7.41 -10.13
CA ASN A 66 -4.49 -8.63 -9.57
C ASN A 66 -3.98 -8.91 -8.15
N ILE A 67 -3.12 -8.06 -7.64
CA ILE A 67 -2.44 -8.31 -6.38
C ILE A 67 -2.77 -7.23 -5.35
N LEU A 68 -2.71 -5.96 -5.76
CA LEU A 68 -2.87 -4.85 -4.84
C LEU A 68 -4.34 -4.51 -4.64
N ASN A 69 -4.79 -4.69 -3.41
CA ASN A 69 -6.15 -4.32 -2.99
C ASN A 69 -6.06 -3.06 -2.13
N VAL A 70 -6.69 -2.01 -2.57
CA VAL A 70 -6.67 -0.72 -1.85
C VAL A 70 -7.97 -0.56 -1.07
N VAL A 71 -7.84 -0.41 0.23
CA VAL A 71 -8.98 -0.16 1.13
C VAL A 71 -8.87 1.27 1.61
N ARG A 72 -9.90 2.07 1.35
CA ARG A 72 -9.92 3.47 1.75
C ARG A 72 -10.92 3.67 2.88
N LEU A 73 -10.41 4.20 3.99
CA LEU A 73 -11.26 4.56 5.11
C LEU A 73 -11.70 6.01 4.95
N ASN A 74 -12.89 6.33 5.43
CA ASN A 74 -13.44 7.68 5.26
C ASN A 74 -12.76 8.71 6.15
N LYS A 75 -12.21 8.25 7.27
CA LYS A 75 -11.54 9.13 8.22
C LYS A 75 -10.54 8.32 9.01
N ASN A 76 -9.61 9.01 9.65
CA ASN A 76 -8.61 8.35 10.47
C ASN A 76 -9.27 7.52 11.56
N ALA A 77 -8.78 6.30 11.72
CA ALA A 77 -9.31 5.37 12.69
C ALA A 77 -8.66 5.53 14.07
N GLY A 78 -7.60 6.30 14.15
CA GLY A 78 -6.85 6.41 15.39
C GLY A 78 -6.84 7.76 16.02
#